data_4b476c8fd3d4434aa143aeb5027f9c12
#
_entry.id   4b476c8fd3d4434aa143aeb5027f9c12
#
_cell.length_a   1.000
_cell.length_b   1.000
_cell.length_c   1.000
_cell.angle_alpha   90.00
_cell.angle_beta   90.00
_cell.angle_gamma   90.00
#
_symmetry.space_group_name_H-M   'P 1'
#
loop_
_entity.id
_entity.type
_entity.pdbx_description
1 polymer ?
#
loop_
_entity_poly.entity_id
_entity_poly.type
_entity_poly.pdbx_seq_one_letter_code
_entity_poly.pdbx_strand_id
1 'polypeptide(L)' 'MEGKDKPVDVGDVYEVKIEDTGKRGDGVAKVNGFVIFVPEAEKGDKVLVKIVSVRDTYAIGRIVEI' A
#
# COMPACT_ATOMS: atom_id res chain seq x y z
N MET A 1 -7.30 -13.42 19.46
CA MET A 1 -6.72 -13.17 19.17
C MET A 1 -5.95 -12.77 18.82
N GLU A 2 -5.46 -13.09 18.90
CA GLU A 2 -4.55 -12.60 18.75
C GLU A 2 -4.44 -11.78 17.89
N GLY A 3 -4.39 -11.23 18.10
CA GLY A 3 -4.48 -10.04 17.36
C GLY A 3 -3.48 -9.97 16.30
N LYS A 4 -3.74 -9.08 15.40
CA LYS A 4 -2.81 -8.84 14.34
C LYS A 4 -1.72 -7.93 14.77
N ASP A 5 -0.52 -8.25 14.41
CA ASP A 5 0.59 -7.39 14.68
C ASP A 5 0.77 -6.32 13.62
N LYS A 6 0.14 -6.47 12.46
CA LYS A 6 0.34 -5.55 11.35
C LYS A 6 -0.92 -4.73 11.12
N PRO A 7 -0.77 -3.48 10.70
CA PRO A 7 -1.95 -2.61 10.53
C PRO A 7 -2.75 -2.92 9.27
N VAL A 8 -2.24 -3.74 8.37
CA VAL A 8 -2.94 -4.10 7.15
C VAL A 8 -2.89 -5.60 6.96
N ASP A 9 -3.79 -6.11 6.13
CA ASP A 9 -3.91 -7.53 5.86
C ASP A 9 -4.07 -7.76 4.37
N VAL A 10 -3.63 -8.93 3.92
CA VAL A 10 -3.83 -9.32 2.52
C VAL A 10 -5.33 -9.31 2.23
N GLY A 11 -5.70 -8.70 1.12
CA GLY A 11 -7.09 -8.60 0.69
C GLY A 11 -7.77 -7.31 1.10
N ASP A 12 -7.18 -6.56 2.01
CA ASP A 12 -7.74 -5.27 2.41
C ASP A 12 -7.62 -4.28 1.26
N VAL A 13 -8.60 -3.37 1.16
CA VAL A 13 -8.59 -2.31 0.15
C VAL A 13 -8.61 -0.98 0.87
N TYR A 14 -7.72 -0.10 0.46
CA TYR A 14 -7.60 1.24 1.03
C TYR A 14 -7.53 2.27 -0.07
N GLU A 15 -8.12 3.43 0.19
CA GLU A 15 -7.86 4.60 -0.65
C GLU A 15 -6.63 5.30 -0.09
N VAL A 16 -5.61 5.46 -0.91
CA VAL A 16 -4.36 6.04 -0.45
C VAL A 16 -3.92 7.13 -1.41
N LYS A 17 -3.15 8.06 -0.87
CA LYS A 17 -2.47 9.06 -1.69
C LYS A 17 -1.01 8.66 -1.77
N ILE A 18 -0.48 8.62 -2.98
CA ILE A 18 0.90 8.24 -3.20
C ILE A 18 1.79 9.40 -2.79
N GLU A 19 2.62 9.18 -1.79
CA GLU A 19 3.43 10.25 -1.19
C GLU A 19 4.74 10.44 -1.90
N ASP A 20 5.24 9.38 -2.54
CA ASP A 20 6.53 9.44 -3.20
C ASP A 20 6.58 8.34 -4.25
N THR A 21 7.59 8.40 -5.08
CA THR A 21 7.82 7.40 -6.12
C THR A 21 9.26 6.97 -6.03
N GLY A 22 9.48 5.67 -5.96
CA GLY A 22 10.82 5.13 -5.96
C GLY A 22 11.44 5.20 -7.35
N LYS A 23 12.72 4.88 -7.40
CA LYS A 23 13.47 4.96 -8.66
C LYS A 23 12.97 4.00 -9.71
N ARG A 24 12.31 2.92 -9.29
CA ARG A 24 11.78 1.94 -10.21
C ARG A 24 10.37 2.25 -10.67
N GLY A 25 9.82 3.37 -10.21
CA GLY A 25 8.46 3.73 -10.57
C GLY A 25 7.41 3.19 -9.62
N ASP A 26 7.81 2.59 -8.51
CA ASP A 26 6.86 2.13 -7.51
C ASP A 26 6.40 3.30 -6.65
N GLY A 27 5.11 3.44 -6.48
CA GLY A 27 4.60 4.44 -5.57
C GLY A 27 4.75 4.01 -4.13
N VAL A 28 4.83 4.99 -3.25
CA VAL A 28 4.94 4.76 -1.81
C VAL A 28 3.79 5.47 -1.13
N ALA A 29 3.05 4.73 -0.32
CA ALA A 29 1.96 5.28 0.47
C ALA A 29 2.09 4.75 1.88
N LYS A 30 1.30 5.31 2.79
CA LYS A 30 1.28 4.82 4.16
C LYS A 30 -0.15 4.60 4.59
N VAL A 31 -0.36 3.50 5.30
CA VAL A 31 -1.64 3.18 5.91
C VAL A 31 -1.34 2.84 7.36
N ASN A 32 -1.89 3.66 8.28
CA ASN A 32 -1.67 3.46 9.72
C ASN A 32 -0.19 3.40 10.08
N GLY A 33 0.62 4.20 9.39
CA GLY A 33 2.06 4.24 9.62
C GLY A 33 2.86 3.14 8.96
N PHE A 34 2.18 2.23 8.27
CA PHE A 34 2.85 1.12 7.59
C PHE A 34 3.08 1.49 6.12
N VAL A 35 4.26 1.22 5.64
CA VAL A 35 4.64 1.58 4.27
C VAL A 35 4.02 0.59 3.29
N ILE A 36 3.38 1.12 2.25
CA ILE A 36 2.78 0.32 1.20
C ILE A 36 3.45 0.68 -0.12
N PHE A 37 4.01 -0.30 -0.79
CA PHE A 37 4.56 -0.11 -2.14
C PHE A 37 3.49 -0.45 -3.16
N VAL A 38 3.28 0.45 -4.10
CA VAL A 38 2.22 0.33 -5.09
C VAL A 38 2.85 0.47 -6.47
N PRO A 39 3.09 -0.64 -7.17
CA PRO A 39 3.68 -0.56 -8.50
C PRO A 39 2.84 0.29 -9.44
N GLU A 40 3.52 1.03 -10.30
CA GLU A 40 2.89 1.83 -11.36
C GLU A 40 2.09 3.02 -10.87
N ALA A 41 2.22 3.38 -9.60
CA ALA A 41 1.57 4.56 -9.07
C ALA A 41 2.54 5.73 -9.07
N GLU A 42 2.02 6.94 -9.25
CA GLU A 42 2.84 8.13 -9.31
C GLU A 42 2.58 9.02 -8.12
N LYS A 43 3.60 9.75 -7.73
CA LYS A 43 3.49 10.70 -6.63
C LYS A 43 2.33 11.66 -6.87
N GLY A 44 1.50 11.81 -5.86
CA GLY A 44 0.34 12.68 -5.93
C GLY A 44 -0.94 11.99 -6.33
N ASP A 45 -0.85 10.77 -6.84
CA ASP A 45 -2.06 10.03 -7.22
C ASP A 45 -2.84 9.62 -6.00
N LYS A 46 -4.16 9.62 -6.16
CA LYS A 46 -5.06 9.10 -5.14
C LYS A 46 -5.75 7.89 -5.74
N VAL A 47 -5.47 6.72 -5.19
CA VAL A 47 -5.88 5.46 -5.81
C VAL A 47 -6.41 4.50 -4.77
N LEU A 48 -7.22 3.55 -5.23
CA LEU A 48 -7.61 2.42 -4.41
C LEU A 48 -6.59 1.31 -4.59
N VAL A 49 -6.15 0.75 -3.48
CA VAL A 49 -5.10 -0.24 -3.48
C VAL A 49 -5.56 -1.45 -2.69
N LYS A 50 -5.38 -2.61 -3.28
CA LYS A 50 -5.64 -3.88 -2.60
C LYS A 50 -4.32 -4.44 -2.14
N ILE A 51 -4.25 -4.83 -0.86
CA ILE A 51 -3.03 -5.39 -0.30
C ILE A 51 -2.88 -6.82 -0.79
N VAL A 52 -1.75 -7.11 -1.41
CA VAL A 52 -1.51 -8.44 -1.96
C VAL A 52 -0.41 -9.19 -1.22
N SER A 53 0.40 -8.48 -0.44
CA SER A 53 1.46 -9.12 0.33
C SER A 53 1.77 -8.25 1.53
N VAL A 54 2.02 -8.86 2.67
CA VAL A 54 2.37 -8.14 3.89
C VAL A 54 3.68 -8.71 4.40
N ARG A 55 4.64 -7.82 4.64
CA ARG A 55 5.95 -8.18 5.17
C ARG A 55 6.11 -7.59 6.56
N ASP A 56 7.27 -7.76 7.15
CA ASP A 56 7.50 -7.31 8.53
C ASP A 56 7.40 -5.80 8.68
N THR A 57 7.91 -5.06 7.72
CA THR A 57 8.00 -3.60 7.85
C THR A 57 7.26 -2.86 6.74
N TYR A 58 6.72 -3.57 5.76
CA TYR A 58 6.02 -2.95 4.65
C TYR A 58 5.04 -3.94 4.06
N ALA A 59 4.22 -3.45 3.16
CA ALA A 59 3.29 -4.29 2.41
C ALA A 59 3.34 -3.89 0.95
N ILE A 60 2.80 -4.74 0.10
CA ILE A 60 2.71 -4.47 -1.32
C ILE A 60 1.23 -4.46 -1.67
N GLY A 61 0.82 -3.41 -2.37
CA GLY A 61 -0.53 -3.28 -2.84
C GLY A 61 -0.53 -3.11 -4.35
N ARG A 62 -1.69 -3.32 -4.94
CA ARG A 62 -1.84 -3.07 -6.36
C ARG A 62 -3.06 -2.20 -6.56
N ILE A 63 -3.01 -1.36 -7.57
CA ILE A 63 -4.12 -0.47 -7.91
C ILE A 63 -5.29 -1.33 -8.37
N VAL A 64 -6.47 -1.04 -7.83
CA VAL A 64 -7.70 -1.69 -8.27
C VAL A 64 -8.68 -0.60 -8.69
N GLU A 65 -9.51 -0.93 -9.63
CA GLU A 65 -10.55 -0.02 -10.11
C GLU A 65 -11.90 -0.58 -9.77
N ILE A 66 -12.80 0.33 -9.51
CA ILE A 66 -14.17 -0.05 -9.20
C ILE A 66 -15.03 0.03 -10.45
#